data_60947859c458aa774085207a86848962
#
_entry.id   60947859c458aa774085207a86848962
#
_cell.length_a   1.000
_cell.length_b   1.000
_cell.length_c   1.000
_cell.angle_alpha   90.00
_cell.angle_beta   90.00
_cell.angle_gamma   90.00
#
_symmetry.space_group_name_H-M   'P 1'
#
loop_
_entity.id
_entity.type
_entity.pdbx_description
1 polymer ?
#
loop_
_entity_poly.entity_id
_entity_poly.type
_entity_poly.pdbx_seq_one_letter_code
_entity_poly.pdbx_strand_id
1 'polypeptide(L)'
;MRACELHAVIVPWKPSRPAHNCVPTSTLTSVIEVTLVPWGSGDRPLLEKLLGDPAMTEHLGGPETAEQIAARQRRYEQMNPDTGRVFKVVDDDSGEAAGSVLYWEREWRGQQVWEIGWSVLPAFQGRGIAGAATAKAIDAARADGGHRFLHAFPSVANGPSNALCRKLGFALVEERDFEYPKGHFMRCNDWRLDLFG
;
A
#
# COMPACT_ATOMS: atom_id res chain seq x y z
N MET A 1 64.10 50.05 25.81
CA MET A 1 62.75 49.75 26.23
C MET A 1 61.87 50.64 25.42
N ARG A 2 61.25 50.15 24.37
CA ARG A 2 60.45 50.96 23.43
C ARG A 2 59.00 50.51 23.52
N ALA A 3 58.11 51.47 23.83
CA ALA A 3 56.70 51.29 23.83
C ALA A 3 56.15 51.13 22.41
N CYS A 4 55.31 50.15 22.19
CA CYS A 4 54.67 49.91 20.91
C CYS A 4 53.27 50.53 20.94
N GLU A 5 53.03 51.62 20.23
CA GLU A 5 51.73 52.30 20.09
C GLU A 5 50.85 51.52 19.14
N LEU A 6 49.69 51.13 19.65
CA LEU A 6 48.63 50.54 18.83
C LEU A 6 47.70 51.64 18.29
N HIS A 7 47.75 51.88 16.99
CA HIS A 7 46.80 52.73 16.28
C HIS A 7 45.49 51.96 16.06
N ALA A 8 44.39 52.43 16.66
CA ALA A 8 43.06 51.93 16.39
C ALA A 8 42.53 52.54 15.09
N VAL A 9 42.28 51.68 14.10
CA VAL A 9 41.63 52.07 12.84
C VAL A 9 40.11 51.96 13.09
N ILE A 10 39.41 53.07 13.08
CA ILE A 10 37.98 53.19 13.14
C ILE A 10 37.41 52.92 11.72
N VAL A 11 36.75 51.79 11.54
CA VAL A 11 36.00 51.48 10.31
C VAL A 11 34.54 51.95 10.52
N PRO A 12 33.97 52.77 9.60
CA PRO A 12 32.57 53.21 9.76
C PRO A 12 31.60 52.03 9.52
N TRP A 13 30.69 51.83 10.46
CA TRP A 13 29.59 50.88 10.43
C TRP A 13 28.60 51.26 9.31
N LYS A 14 28.39 50.35 8.36
CA LYS A 14 27.30 50.42 7.37
C LYS A 14 26.11 49.64 7.93
N PRO A 15 24.87 50.18 7.97
CA PRO A 15 23.71 49.46 8.40
C PRO A 15 23.38 48.36 7.40
N SER A 16 23.28 47.15 7.88
CA SER A 16 22.84 45.94 7.16
C SER A 16 21.39 46.11 6.71
N ARG A 17 21.10 45.76 5.48
CA ARG A 17 19.75 45.68 4.93
C ARG A 17 18.90 44.76 5.82
N PRO A 18 17.58 45.00 5.98
CA PRO A 18 16.70 44.10 6.69
C PRO A 18 16.68 42.72 6.00
N ALA A 19 16.91 41.68 6.76
CA ALA A 19 16.75 40.31 6.34
C ALA A 19 15.30 40.12 5.87
N HIS A 20 15.12 39.76 4.60
CA HIS A 20 13.84 39.25 4.14
C HIS A 20 13.52 38.01 4.99
N ASN A 21 12.45 38.07 5.75
CA ASN A 21 11.86 36.94 6.42
C ASN A 21 11.54 35.87 5.37
N CYS A 22 12.43 34.90 5.26
CA CYS A 22 12.13 33.66 4.59
C CYS A 22 11.15 32.91 5.50
N VAL A 23 9.87 33.06 5.22
CA VAL A 23 8.83 32.21 5.82
C VAL A 23 9.19 30.79 5.42
N PRO A 24 9.45 29.86 6.36
CA PRO A 24 9.66 28.49 5.98
C PRO A 24 8.38 28.04 5.30
N THR A 25 8.46 27.71 4.02
CA THR A 25 7.40 27.02 3.31
C THR A 25 7.27 25.67 4.02
N SER A 26 6.28 25.56 4.91
CA SER A 26 5.88 24.26 5.46
C SER A 26 5.54 23.39 4.27
N THR A 27 6.41 22.45 3.98
CA THR A 27 6.10 21.36 3.09
C THR A 27 4.99 20.59 3.79
N LEU A 28 3.74 20.96 3.52
CA LEU A 28 2.59 20.14 3.85
C LEU A 28 2.84 18.83 3.12
N THR A 29 3.33 17.84 3.84
CA THR A 29 3.29 16.46 3.37
C THR A 29 1.81 16.19 3.21
N SER A 30 1.30 16.28 1.98
CA SER A 30 -0.10 15.97 1.70
C SER A 30 -0.35 14.55 2.18
N VAL A 31 -1.21 14.41 3.18
CA VAL A 31 -1.68 13.10 3.60
C VAL A 31 -2.42 12.52 2.41
N ILE A 32 -1.96 11.38 1.92
CA ILE A 32 -2.64 10.70 0.82
C ILE A 32 -3.96 10.14 1.36
N GLU A 33 -5.05 10.73 0.90
CA GLU A 33 -6.40 10.28 1.23
C GLU A 33 -6.94 9.36 0.15
N VAL A 34 -7.58 8.28 0.56
CA VAL A 34 -8.26 7.33 -0.32
C VAL A 34 -9.57 6.89 0.31
N THR A 35 -10.58 6.69 -0.49
CA THR A 35 -11.84 6.10 -0.06
C THR A 35 -11.94 4.65 -0.47
N LEU A 36 -12.29 3.76 0.48
CA LEU A 36 -12.60 2.36 0.22
C LEU A 36 -14.09 2.22 -0.04
N VAL A 37 -14.44 1.89 -1.27
CA VAL A 37 -15.83 1.65 -1.71
C VAL A 37 -16.04 0.14 -1.82
N PRO A 38 -17.07 -0.43 -1.19
CA PRO A 38 -17.40 -1.84 -1.36
C PRO A 38 -17.50 -2.22 -2.84
N TRP A 39 -16.97 -3.37 -3.21
CA TRP A 39 -16.97 -3.86 -4.58
C TRP A 39 -18.38 -4.13 -5.08
N GLY A 40 -18.69 -3.72 -6.30
CA GLY A 40 -20.01 -3.89 -6.90
C GLY A 40 -19.96 -4.40 -8.35
N SER A 41 -21.14 -4.64 -8.92
CA SER A 41 -21.29 -5.16 -10.29
C SER A 41 -20.72 -4.25 -11.38
N GLY A 42 -20.62 -2.94 -11.11
CA GLY A 42 -20.02 -1.96 -12.01
C GLY A 42 -18.50 -1.94 -12.04
N ASP A 43 -17.81 -2.71 -11.17
CA ASP A 43 -16.36 -2.62 -10.99
C ASP A 43 -15.56 -3.62 -11.87
N ARG A 44 -16.24 -4.43 -12.67
CA ARG A 44 -15.59 -5.36 -13.60
C ARG A 44 -14.56 -4.68 -14.53
N PRO A 45 -14.80 -3.48 -15.12
CA PRO A 45 -13.80 -2.82 -15.96
C PRO A 45 -12.49 -2.50 -15.22
N LEU A 46 -12.58 -2.20 -13.91
CA LEU A 46 -11.39 -2.04 -13.08
C LEU A 46 -10.66 -3.37 -12.89
N LEU A 47 -11.38 -4.46 -12.64
CA LEU A 47 -10.81 -5.80 -12.48
C LEU A 47 -10.06 -6.25 -13.75
N GLU A 48 -10.63 -5.97 -14.94
CA GLU A 48 -9.99 -6.23 -16.23
C GLU A 48 -8.66 -5.48 -16.39
N LYS A 49 -8.57 -4.23 -15.93
CA LYS A 49 -7.31 -3.47 -15.92
C LYS A 49 -6.30 -4.02 -14.92
N LEU A 50 -6.74 -4.50 -13.76
CA LEU A 50 -5.85 -4.98 -12.69
C LEU A 50 -5.31 -6.38 -12.95
N LEU A 51 -6.09 -7.28 -13.55
CA LEU A 51 -5.76 -8.69 -13.70
C LEU A 51 -5.63 -9.17 -15.14
N GLY A 52 -6.12 -8.39 -16.11
CA GLY A 52 -5.95 -8.68 -17.54
C GLY A 52 -4.68 -8.08 -18.14
N ASP A 53 -4.01 -7.16 -17.45
CA ASP A 53 -2.78 -6.51 -17.91
C ASP A 53 -1.55 -7.35 -17.50
N PRO A 54 -0.68 -7.77 -18.44
CA PRO A 54 0.54 -8.51 -18.14
C PRO A 54 1.48 -7.76 -17.17
N ALA A 55 1.59 -6.43 -17.26
CA ALA A 55 2.46 -5.65 -16.40
C ALA A 55 1.95 -5.62 -14.95
N MET A 56 0.62 -5.68 -14.76
CA MET A 56 0.01 -5.73 -13.44
C MET A 56 0.11 -7.11 -12.79
N THR A 57 0.27 -8.15 -13.57
CA THR A 57 0.22 -9.56 -13.16
C THR A 57 1.56 -10.28 -13.24
N GLU A 58 2.66 -9.54 -13.48
CA GLU A 58 4.03 -10.08 -13.55
C GLU A 58 4.38 -10.98 -12.35
N HIS A 59 3.96 -10.57 -11.14
CA HIS A 59 4.19 -11.32 -9.91
C HIS A 59 3.00 -12.18 -9.46
N LEU A 60 2.03 -12.43 -10.36
CA LEU A 60 0.79 -13.17 -10.06
C LEU A 60 0.57 -14.38 -10.99
N GLY A 61 1.61 -14.77 -11.74
CA GLY A 61 1.52 -15.89 -12.67
C GLY A 61 0.95 -15.54 -14.05
N GLY A 62 0.84 -14.24 -14.37
CA GLY A 62 0.38 -13.72 -15.65
C GLY A 62 -1.08 -13.30 -15.66
N PRO A 63 -1.56 -12.74 -16.80
CA PRO A 63 -2.90 -12.19 -16.92
C PRO A 63 -4.00 -13.26 -16.86
N GLU A 64 -5.11 -12.92 -16.22
CA GLU A 64 -6.31 -13.74 -16.20
C GLU A 64 -7.09 -13.63 -17.52
N THR A 65 -7.70 -14.75 -17.96
CA THR A 65 -8.61 -14.75 -19.10
C THR A 65 -9.92 -14.04 -18.77
N ALA A 66 -10.70 -13.69 -19.81
CA ALA A 66 -12.02 -13.05 -19.62
C ALA A 66 -12.97 -13.92 -18.78
N GLU A 67 -12.90 -15.25 -18.90
CA GLU A 67 -13.68 -16.19 -18.10
C GLU A 67 -13.26 -16.22 -16.64
N GLN A 68 -11.94 -16.17 -16.38
CA GLN A 68 -11.38 -16.10 -15.02
C GLN A 68 -11.77 -14.78 -14.34
N ILE A 69 -11.66 -13.65 -15.05
CA ILE A 69 -12.10 -12.34 -14.58
C ILE A 69 -13.60 -12.33 -14.26
N ALA A 70 -14.43 -12.90 -15.15
CA ALA A 70 -15.86 -13.01 -14.92
C ALA A 70 -16.21 -13.86 -13.69
N ALA A 71 -15.48 -14.97 -13.48
CA ALA A 71 -15.64 -15.82 -12.31
C ALA A 71 -15.20 -15.11 -11.02
N ARG A 72 -14.10 -14.35 -11.08
CA ARG A 72 -13.59 -13.54 -9.97
C ARG A 72 -14.56 -12.42 -9.60
N GLN A 73 -15.12 -11.72 -10.60
CA GLN A 73 -16.13 -10.69 -10.38
C GLN A 73 -17.32 -11.25 -9.60
N ARG A 74 -17.89 -12.37 -10.02
CA ARG A 74 -19.00 -13.03 -9.28
C ARG A 74 -18.61 -13.39 -7.84
N ARG A 75 -17.39 -13.91 -7.62
CA ARG A 75 -16.90 -14.23 -6.28
C ARG A 75 -16.77 -12.97 -5.42
N TYR A 76 -16.27 -11.86 -5.96
CA TYR A 76 -16.12 -10.60 -5.24
C TYR A 76 -17.47 -9.99 -4.85
N GLU A 77 -18.47 -10.07 -5.73
CA GLU A 77 -19.85 -9.64 -5.44
C GLU A 77 -20.53 -10.47 -4.35
N GLN A 78 -20.11 -11.71 -4.15
CA GLN A 78 -20.68 -12.64 -3.17
C GLN A 78 -19.97 -12.60 -1.81
N MET A 79 -18.82 -11.93 -1.72
CA MET A 79 -18.09 -11.81 -0.46
C MET A 79 -18.89 -11.00 0.55
N ASN A 80 -18.84 -11.45 1.79
CA ASN A 80 -19.51 -10.83 2.93
C ASN A 80 -18.55 -10.75 4.13
N PRO A 81 -18.86 -10.00 5.20
CA PRO A 81 -17.97 -9.80 6.33
C PRO A 81 -17.44 -11.08 6.99
N ASP A 82 -18.18 -12.17 6.93
CA ASP A 82 -17.77 -13.45 7.55
C ASP A 82 -16.70 -14.17 6.72
N THR A 83 -16.65 -13.92 5.41
CA THR A 83 -15.72 -14.58 4.48
C THR A 83 -14.64 -13.64 3.93
N GLY A 84 -14.78 -12.33 4.18
CA GLY A 84 -13.86 -11.29 3.76
C GLY A 84 -14.54 -10.12 3.08
N ARG A 85 -13.77 -9.14 2.64
CA ARG A 85 -14.25 -7.95 1.93
C ARG A 85 -13.37 -7.60 0.74
N VAL A 86 -14.01 -7.05 -0.27
CA VAL A 86 -13.32 -6.47 -1.44
C VAL A 86 -13.72 -5.00 -1.55
N PHE A 87 -12.73 -4.15 -1.74
CA PHE A 87 -12.94 -2.72 -1.92
C PHE A 87 -12.28 -2.24 -3.22
N LYS A 88 -13.00 -1.40 -3.93
CA LYS A 88 -12.43 -0.47 -4.88
C LYS A 88 -11.76 0.66 -4.10
N VAL A 89 -10.53 0.99 -4.48
CA VAL A 89 -9.77 2.12 -3.95
C VAL A 89 -10.01 3.33 -4.85
N VAL A 90 -10.55 4.39 -4.29
CA VAL A 90 -10.74 5.67 -4.99
C VAL A 90 -9.70 6.65 -4.45
N ASP A 91 -8.98 7.31 -5.35
CA ASP A 91 -8.07 8.42 -5.05
C ASP A 91 -8.91 9.67 -4.78
N ASP A 92 -8.89 10.20 -3.57
CA ASP A 92 -9.77 11.30 -3.17
C ASP A 92 -9.41 12.61 -3.87
N ASP A 93 -8.17 12.77 -4.34
CA ASP A 93 -7.73 13.96 -5.10
C ASP A 93 -8.36 14.01 -6.49
N SER A 94 -8.42 12.90 -7.20
CA SER A 94 -8.94 12.83 -8.57
C SER A 94 -10.38 12.33 -8.66
N GLY A 95 -10.87 11.64 -7.64
CA GLY A 95 -12.15 10.93 -7.66
C GLY A 95 -12.14 9.67 -8.53
N GLU A 96 -10.98 9.24 -9.02
CA GLU A 96 -10.85 8.10 -9.92
C GLU A 96 -10.56 6.79 -9.17
N ALA A 97 -10.98 5.67 -9.78
CA ALA A 97 -10.65 4.35 -9.27
C ALA A 97 -9.16 4.05 -9.50
N ALA A 98 -8.38 3.99 -8.42
CA ALA A 98 -6.95 3.79 -8.45
C ALA A 98 -6.52 2.32 -8.33
N GLY A 99 -7.40 1.44 -7.83
CA GLY A 99 -7.04 0.05 -7.61
C GLY A 99 -8.05 -0.72 -6.77
N SER A 100 -7.62 -1.80 -6.18
CA SER A 100 -8.40 -2.62 -5.25
C SER A 100 -7.57 -3.06 -4.05
N VAL A 101 -8.24 -3.28 -2.92
CA VAL A 101 -7.71 -3.95 -1.75
C VAL A 101 -8.77 -4.91 -1.24
N LEU A 102 -8.37 -6.08 -0.78
CA LEU A 102 -9.29 -7.12 -0.31
C LEU A 102 -8.63 -7.96 0.76
N TYR A 103 -9.43 -8.53 1.65
CA TYR A 103 -9.02 -9.60 2.53
C TYR A 103 -10.08 -10.70 2.53
N TRP A 104 -9.63 -11.93 2.75
CA TRP A 104 -10.49 -13.10 2.72
C TRP A 104 -10.00 -14.16 3.67
N GLU A 105 -10.93 -15.02 4.10
CA GLU A 105 -10.64 -16.16 4.94
C GLU A 105 -9.75 -17.17 4.23
N ARG A 106 -8.76 -17.68 4.94
CA ARG A 106 -7.84 -18.71 4.45
C ARG A 106 -7.47 -19.68 5.57
N GLU A 107 -7.45 -20.96 5.24
CA GLU A 107 -6.75 -21.93 6.07
C GLU A 107 -5.25 -21.84 5.80
N TRP A 108 -4.48 -21.56 6.84
CA TRP A 108 -3.04 -21.47 6.77
C TRP A 108 -2.40 -22.17 7.96
N ARG A 109 -1.59 -23.24 7.69
CA ARG A 109 -0.91 -24.04 8.71
C ARG A 109 -1.89 -24.60 9.78
N GLY A 110 -3.06 -25.04 9.36
CA GLY A 110 -4.08 -25.58 10.25
C GLY A 110 -4.80 -24.53 11.12
N GLN A 111 -4.65 -23.24 10.78
CA GLN A 111 -5.37 -22.14 11.43
C GLN A 111 -6.17 -21.37 10.38
N GLN A 112 -7.35 -20.89 10.79
CA GLN A 112 -8.08 -19.92 10.00
C GLN A 112 -7.49 -18.53 10.24
N VAL A 113 -7.14 -17.84 9.15
CA VAL A 113 -6.52 -16.52 9.15
C VAL A 113 -7.17 -15.64 8.10
N TRP A 114 -6.97 -14.33 8.19
CA TRP A 114 -7.20 -13.45 7.06
C TRP A 114 -5.98 -13.46 6.12
N GLU A 115 -6.22 -13.49 4.81
CA GLU A 115 -5.22 -13.15 3.79
C GLU A 115 -5.60 -11.80 3.16
N ILE A 116 -4.63 -10.91 2.94
CA ILE A 116 -4.84 -9.60 2.32
C ILE A 116 -4.06 -9.49 1.03
N GLY A 117 -4.71 -8.86 0.03
CA GLY A 117 -4.10 -8.50 -1.25
C GLY A 117 -4.47 -7.09 -1.68
N TRP A 118 -3.62 -6.49 -2.51
CA TRP A 118 -3.82 -5.15 -3.09
C TRP A 118 -3.27 -5.06 -4.49
N SER A 119 -3.87 -4.19 -5.28
CA SER A 119 -3.41 -3.83 -6.63
C SER A 119 -3.69 -2.36 -6.87
N VAL A 120 -2.72 -1.62 -7.41
CA VAL A 120 -2.85 -0.19 -7.74
C VAL A 120 -2.42 0.00 -9.19
N LEU A 121 -3.27 0.65 -9.99
CA LEU A 121 -3.03 0.95 -11.40
C LEU A 121 -1.75 1.77 -11.58
N PRO A 122 -0.99 1.58 -12.67
CA PRO A 122 0.31 2.23 -12.88
C PRO A 122 0.29 3.75 -12.73
N ALA A 123 -0.78 4.43 -13.20
CA ALA A 123 -0.93 5.87 -13.09
C ALA A 123 -1.02 6.40 -11.64
N PHE A 124 -1.32 5.51 -10.68
CA PHE A 124 -1.49 5.83 -9.26
C PHE A 124 -0.39 5.24 -8.36
N GLN A 125 0.57 4.51 -8.94
CA GLN A 125 1.69 3.93 -8.18
C GLN A 125 2.68 5.02 -7.73
N GLY A 126 3.49 4.70 -6.71
CA GLY A 126 4.49 5.63 -6.17
C GLY A 126 3.92 6.79 -5.33
N ARG A 127 2.61 6.96 -5.28
CA ARG A 127 1.92 8.04 -4.57
C ARG A 127 1.51 7.70 -3.13
N GLY A 128 1.79 6.49 -2.63
CA GLY A 128 1.40 6.07 -1.27
C GLY A 128 -0.01 5.47 -1.17
N ILE A 129 -0.78 5.44 -2.26
CA ILE A 129 -2.18 4.95 -2.32
C ILE A 129 -2.31 3.51 -1.79
N ALA A 130 -1.43 2.59 -2.22
CA ALA A 130 -1.45 1.21 -1.71
C ALA A 130 -1.31 1.16 -0.18
N GLY A 131 -0.45 2.01 0.39
CA GLY A 131 -0.24 2.09 1.84
C GLY A 131 -1.48 2.57 2.58
N ALA A 132 -2.07 3.67 2.11
CA ALA A 132 -3.29 4.24 2.71
C ALA A 132 -4.48 3.26 2.60
N ALA A 133 -4.69 2.65 1.43
CA ALA A 133 -5.76 1.68 1.22
C ALA A 133 -5.60 0.43 2.08
N THR A 134 -4.38 -0.14 2.13
CA THR A 134 -4.11 -1.35 2.92
C THR A 134 -4.25 -1.08 4.41
N ALA A 135 -3.83 0.08 4.92
CA ALA A 135 -4.06 0.46 6.32
C ALA A 135 -5.55 0.50 6.67
N LYS A 136 -6.38 1.13 5.83
CA LYS A 136 -7.85 1.15 6.02
C LYS A 136 -8.47 -0.25 5.95
N ALA A 137 -7.96 -1.13 5.08
CA ALA A 137 -8.43 -2.51 4.99
C ALA A 137 -8.03 -3.35 6.22
N ILE A 138 -6.85 -3.10 6.81
CA ILE A 138 -6.43 -3.69 8.08
C ILE A 138 -7.39 -3.27 9.21
N ASP A 139 -7.76 -2.00 9.27
CA ASP A 139 -8.72 -1.50 10.26
C ASP A 139 -10.11 -2.13 10.07
N ALA A 140 -10.55 -2.33 8.82
CA ALA A 140 -11.78 -3.05 8.52
C ALA A 140 -11.71 -4.53 8.98
N ALA A 141 -10.59 -5.23 8.72
CA ALA A 141 -10.39 -6.60 9.18
C ALA A 141 -10.37 -6.72 10.71
N ARG A 142 -9.81 -5.73 11.42
CA ARG A 142 -9.89 -5.64 12.89
C ARG A 142 -11.32 -5.48 13.38
N ALA A 143 -12.08 -4.61 12.71
CA ALA A 143 -13.47 -4.35 13.08
C ALA A 143 -14.40 -5.55 12.83
N ASP A 144 -14.18 -6.29 11.74
CA ASP A 144 -14.92 -7.53 11.45
C ASP A 144 -14.55 -8.65 12.45
N GLY A 145 -13.32 -8.64 13.00
CA GLY A 145 -12.86 -9.69 13.90
C GLY A 145 -12.65 -11.02 13.19
N GLY A 146 -13.11 -12.12 13.80
CA GLY A 146 -13.05 -13.47 13.24
C GLY A 146 -11.69 -14.13 13.38
N HIS A 147 -10.61 -13.51 12.89
CA HIS A 147 -9.26 -14.06 12.92
C HIS A 147 -8.26 -13.11 13.55
N ARG A 148 -7.32 -13.67 14.32
CA ARG A 148 -6.27 -12.91 14.98
C ARG A 148 -5.19 -12.47 14.02
N PHE A 149 -4.85 -13.27 13.02
CA PHE A 149 -3.72 -13.03 12.15
C PHE A 149 -4.18 -12.67 10.74
N LEU A 150 -3.50 -11.69 10.18
CA LEU A 150 -3.63 -11.27 8.79
C LEU A 150 -2.31 -11.58 8.08
N HIS A 151 -2.36 -12.33 6.99
CA HIS A 151 -1.20 -12.71 6.19
C HIS A 151 -1.20 -12.04 4.82
N ALA A 152 -0.01 -11.77 4.30
CA ALA A 152 0.21 -11.37 2.92
C ALA A 152 1.34 -12.20 2.33
N PHE A 153 1.20 -12.61 1.05
CA PHE A 153 2.12 -13.51 0.37
C PHE A 153 2.69 -12.89 -0.92
N PRO A 154 3.35 -11.72 -0.88
CA PRO A 154 3.99 -11.19 -2.08
C PRO A 154 5.15 -12.07 -2.53
N SER A 155 5.34 -12.19 -3.86
CA SER A 155 6.55 -12.79 -4.42
C SER A 155 7.80 -12.15 -3.81
N VAL A 156 8.85 -12.93 -3.57
CA VAL A 156 10.14 -12.40 -3.07
C VAL A 156 10.72 -11.35 -4.00
N ALA A 157 10.42 -11.44 -5.31
CA ALA A 157 10.84 -10.47 -6.33
C ALA A 157 10.01 -9.17 -6.33
N ASN A 158 8.83 -9.15 -5.68
CA ASN A 158 7.98 -7.95 -5.61
C ASN A 158 8.47 -7.00 -4.50
N GLY A 159 9.54 -6.26 -4.79
CA GLY A 159 10.15 -5.31 -3.86
C GLY A 159 9.17 -4.31 -3.24
N PRO A 160 8.32 -3.63 -4.05
CA PRO A 160 7.33 -2.67 -3.55
C PRO A 160 6.35 -3.27 -2.55
N SER A 161 5.77 -4.44 -2.82
CA SER A 161 4.83 -5.11 -1.92
C SER A 161 5.49 -5.57 -0.63
N ASN A 162 6.72 -6.10 -0.70
CA ASN A 162 7.50 -6.46 0.49
C ASN A 162 7.85 -5.23 1.36
N ALA A 163 8.18 -4.09 0.73
CA ALA A 163 8.42 -2.84 1.46
C ALA A 163 7.14 -2.32 2.14
N LEU A 164 5.99 -2.49 1.50
CA LEU A 164 4.70 -2.12 2.07
C LEU A 164 4.36 -2.97 3.30
N CYS A 165 4.56 -4.28 3.24
CA CYS A 165 4.36 -5.15 4.42
C CYS A 165 5.19 -4.67 5.61
N ARG A 166 6.50 -4.38 5.43
CA ARG A 166 7.35 -3.84 6.51
C ARG A 166 6.82 -2.52 7.05
N LYS A 167 6.44 -1.60 6.16
CA LYS A 167 5.93 -0.27 6.54
C LYS A 167 4.65 -0.35 7.37
N LEU A 168 3.79 -1.33 7.09
CA LEU A 168 2.53 -1.56 7.80
C LEU A 168 2.66 -2.43 9.05
N GLY A 169 3.89 -2.80 9.46
CA GLY A 169 4.15 -3.51 10.69
C GLY A 169 3.97 -5.02 10.61
N PHE A 170 3.89 -5.60 9.40
CA PHE A 170 3.92 -7.05 9.27
C PHE A 170 5.32 -7.58 9.62
N ALA A 171 5.36 -8.70 10.32
CA ALA A 171 6.57 -9.47 10.59
C ALA A 171 6.77 -10.52 9.50
N LEU A 172 7.99 -10.62 8.97
CA LEU A 172 8.36 -11.70 8.05
C LEU A 172 8.47 -13.00 8.85
N VAL A 173 7.66 -14.00 8.48
CA VAL A 173 7.66 -15.33 9.10
C VAL A 173 8.69 -16.22 8.42
N GLU A 174 8.59 -16.36 7.10
CA GLU A 174 9.51 -17.19 6.29
C GLU A 174 9.37 -16.87 4.80
N GLU A 175 10.32 -17.37 4.01
CA GLU A 175 10.16 -17.55 2.57
C GLU A 175 9.74 -18.97 2.27
N ARG A 176 8.80 -19.13 1.33
CA ARG A 176 8.34 -20.46 0.93
C ARG A 176 7.81 -20.50 -0.48
N ASP A 177 7.67 -21.70 -1.00
CA ASP A 177 6.96 -21.93 -2.26
C ASP A 177 5.44 -21.81 -2.01
N PHE A 178 4.79 -21.05 -2.85
CA PHE A 178 3.38 -20.73 -2.77
C PHE A 178 2.72 -21.03 -4.12
N GLU A 179 1.65 -21.81 -4.08
CA GLU A 179 0.90 -22.14 -5.31
C GLU A 179 -0.11 -21.03 -5.61
N TYR A 180 0.18 -20.24 -6.64
CA TYR A 180 -0.76 -19.24 -7.16
C TYR A 180 -0.39 -18.79 -8.58
N PRO A 181 -1.33 -18.84 -9.54
CA PRO A 181 -2.60 -19.58 -9.50
C PRO A 181 -2.37 -21.09 -9.39
N LYS A 182 -3.43 -21.90 -9.27
CA LYS A 182 -3.32 -23.36 -9.16
C LYS A 182 -2.47 -23.94 -10.29
N GLY A 183 -1.49 -24.78 -9.94
CA GLY A 183 -0.50 -25.37 -10.83
C GLY A 183 0.74 -24.49 -11.09
N HIS A 184 0.76 -23.24 -10.60
CA HIS A 184 1.92 -22.36 -10.71
C HIS A 184 2.51 -22.09 -9.33
N PHE A 185 3.78 -22.44 -9.14
CA PHE A 185 4.50 -22.21 -7.88
C PHE A 185 5.44 -21.03 -8.03
N MET A 186 5.40 -20.12 -7.07
CA MET A 186 6.30 -19.00 -6.98
C MET A 186 6.89 -18.90 -5.57
N ARG A 187 8.09 -18.36 -5.46
CA ARG A 187 8.71 -18.08 -4.15
C ARG A 187 8.11 -16.82 -3.56
N CYS A 188 7.46 -16.95 -2.41
CA CYS A 188 6.80 -15.86 -1.70
C CYS A 188 7.33 -15.67 -0.28
N ASN A 189 7.21 -14.46 0.22
CA ASN A 189 7.39 -14.12 1.62
C ASN A 189 6.05 -14.28 2.36
N ASP A 190 6.02 -15.05 3.44
CA ASP A 190 4.90 -15.10 4.39
C ASP A 190 5.08 -13.94 5.38
N TRP A 191 4.29 -12.89 5.20
CA TRP A 191 4.20 -11.75 6.09
C TRP A 191 2.97 -11.88 6.99
N ARG A 192 3.13 -11.66 8.29
CA ARG A 192 2.05 -11.80 9.27
C ARG A 192 1.90 -10.55 10.14
N LEU A 193 0.68 -10.09 10.31
CA LEU A 193 0.29 -9.04 11.25
C LEU A 193 -0.63 -9.64 12.31
N ASP A 194 -0.34 -9.35 13.59
CA ASP A 194 -1.29 -9.60 14.69
C ASP A 194 -2.26 -8.41 14.74
N LEU A 195 -3.54 -8.67 14.53
CA LEU A 195 -4.56 -7.62 14.46
C LEU A 195 -4.88 -7.01 15.83
N PHE A 196 -4.54 -7.71 16.93
CA PHE A 196 -4.92 -7.33 18.29
C PHE A 196 -3.73 -7.25 19.25
N GLY A 197 -2.49 -7.33 18.71
CA GLY A 197 -1.24 -7.29 19.47
C GLY A 197 -0.61 -5.91 19.55
#